data_e0d707add7d0dc5d6ad95505c5ed28e9
#
_entry.id   e0d707add7d0dc5d6ad95505c5ed28e9
#
_cell.length_a   1.000
_cell.length_b   1.000
_cell.length_c   1.000
_cell.angle_alpha   90.00
_cell.angle_beta   90.00
_cell.angle_gamma   90.00
#
_symmetry.space_group_name_H-M   'P 1'
#
loop_
_entity.id
_entity.type
_entity.pdbx_description
1 polymer ?
#
loop_
_entity_poly.entity_id
_entity_poly.type
_entity_poly.pdbx_seq_one_letter_code
_entity_poly.pdbx_strand_id
1 'polypeptide(L)'
;EGWTAEAVTLLRWGRHFRLPARPGSPFGAKAVSGRDEKENEALSAAAREGDLLFQAEERPASLVLLRPPSGRAGPEDVARAAAITARYSRAAAGESIAIACRGGVDGAEKERLRAAPPSPAELDGWRI
;
A
#
# COMPACT_ATOMS: atom_id res chain seq x y z
N GLU A 1 -4.81 -22.38 13.37
CA GLU A 1 -5.58 -21.19 13.52
C GLU A 1 -6.34 -20.84 12.26
N GLY A 2 -7.43 -20.20 12.44
CA GLY A 2 -8.28 -19.82 11.35
C GLY A 2 -7.91 -18.50 10.71
N TRP A 3 -8.53 -18.22 9.59
CA TRP A 3 -8.42 -16.95 8.92
C TRP A 3 -9.33 -15.94 9.58
N THR A 4 -8.82 -14.72 9.76
CA THR A 4 -9.66 -13.62 10.21
C THR A 4 -10.47 -13.09 9.01
N ALA A 5 -11.55 -12.37 9.29
CA ALA A 5 -12.34 -11.75 8.24
C ALA A 5 -11.49 -10.77 7.43
N GLU A 6 -10.60 -10.04 8.10
CA GLU A 6 -9.71 -9.08 7.44
C GLU A 6 -8.73 -9.79 6.52
N ALA A 7 -8.17 -10.92 6.95
CA ALA A 7 -7.23 -11.67 6.13
C ALA A 7 -7.92 -12.20 4.86
N VAL A 8 -9.14 -12.71 5.01
CA VAL A 8 -9.92 -13.20 3.87
C VAL A 8 -10.22 -12.05 2.91
N THR A 9 -10.61 -10.89 3.44
CA THR A 9 -10.90 -9.72 2.62
C THR A 9 -9.67 -9.31 1.82
N LEU A 10 -8.51 -9.25 2.48
CA LEU A 10 -7.27 -8.87 1.80
C LEU A 10 -6.89 -9.86 0.70
N LEU A 11 -7.16 -11.15 0.89
CA LEU A 11 -6.87 -12.13 -0.13
C LEU A 11 -7.81 -12.03 -1.33
N ARG A 12 -9.04 -11.58 -1.10
CA ARG A 12 -10.04 -11.47 -2.17
C ARG A 12 -9.92 -10.19 -2.99
N TRP A 13 -9.49 -9.10 -2.36
CA TRP A 13 -9.59 -7.78 -2.97
C TRP A 13 -8.22 -7.23 -3.34
N GLY A 14 -8.12 -6.71 -4.54
CA GLY A 14 -6.98 -5.91 -4.95
C GLY A 14 -5.83 -6.68 -5.56
N ARG A 15 -4.79 -5.91 -5.87
CA ARG A 15 -3.52 -6.41 -6.38
C ARG A 15 -2.56 -6.53 -5.20
N HIS A 16 -1.94 -7.69 -5.06
CA HIS A 16 -1.13 -8.01 -3.88
C HIS A 16 0.36 -7.95 -4.19
N PHE A 17 1.11 -7.38 -3.26
CA PHE A 17 2.57 -7.24 -3.38
C PHE A 17 3.23 -7.63 -2.06
N ARG A 18 4.41 -8.23 -2.18
CA ARG A 18 5.27 -8.48 -1.03
C ARG A 18 6.52 -7.65 -1.23
N LEU A 19 6.73 -6.67 -0.37
CA LEU A 19 7.88 -5.79 -0.45
C LEU A 19 9.12 -6.50 0.10
N PRO A 20 10.32 -6.05 -0.31
CA PRO A 20 11.55 -6.66 0.20
C PRO A 20 11.63 -6.58 1.71
N ALA A 21 12.15 -7.66 2.31
CA ALA A 21 12.34 -7.72 3.76
C ALA A 21 13.43 -6.74 4.18
N ARG A 22 13.23 -6.09 5.32
CA ARG A 22 14.23 -5.23 5.91
C ARG A 22 15.27 -6.06 6.65
N PRO A 23 16.48 -5.54 6.86
CA PRO A 23 17.47 -6.23 7.71
C PRO A 23 16.87 -6.52 9.09
N GLY A 24 17.07 -7.74 9.56
CA GLY A 24 16.56 -8.17 10.85
C GLY A 24 15.12 -8.68 10.83
N SER A 25 14.45 -8.65 9.69
CA SER A 25 13.10 -9.19 9.55
C SER A 25 13.09 -10.31 8.52
N PRO A 26 12.49 -11.46 8.82
CA PRO A 26 12.41 -12.56 7.86
C PRO A 26 11.35 -12.33 6.79
N PHE A 27 10.45 -11.35 6.99
CA PHE A 27 9.34 -11.11 6.08
C PHE A 27 9.30 -9.65 5.66
N GLY A 28 8.93 -9.42 4.41
CA GLY A 28 8.66 -8.08 3.93
C GLY A 28 7.24 -7.63 4.26
N ALA A 29 7.01 -6.34 4.15
CA ALA A 29 5.68 -5.77 4.32
C ALA A 29 4.77 -6.21 3.18
N LYS A 30 3.49 -6.28 3.44
CA LYS A 30 2.50 -6.58 2.42
C LYS A 30 1.81 -5.29 1.99
N ALA A 31 1.66 -5.12 0.69
CA ALA A 31 0.92 -3.99 0.15
C ALA A 31 -0.20 -4.52 -0.75
N VAL A 32 -1.36 -3.88 -0.69
CA VAL A 32 -2.51 -4.25 -1.50
C VAL A 32 -3.08 -3.01 -2.14
N SER A 33 -3.24 -3.03 -3.46
CA SER A 33 -3.81 -1.93 -4.22
C SER A 33 -5.22 -2.30 -4.68
N GLY A 34 -6.22 -1.49 -4.36
CA GLY A 34 -7.57 -1.69 -4.85
C GLY A 34 -7.66 -1.37 -6.34
N ARG A 35 -8.46 -2.16 -7.06
CA ARG A 35 -8.63 -2.00 -8.51
C ARG A 35 -9.80 -1.08 -8.87
N ASP A 36 -10.72 -0.88 -7.93
CA ASP A 36 -11.87 -0.02 -8.12
C ASP A 36 -12.35 0.50 -6.77
N GLU A 37 -13.40 1.32 -6.79
CA GLU A 37 -13.92 1.93 -5.58
C GLU A 37 -14.40 0.90 -4.55
N LYS A 38 -15.03 -0.15 -5.01
CA LYS A 38 -15.52 -1.20 -4.13
C LYS A 38 -14.37 -1.88 -3.38
N GLU A 39 -13.28 -2.17 -4.09
CA GLU A 39 -12.11 -2.76 -3.47
C GLU A 39 -11.41 -1.78 -2.53
N ASN A 40 -11.37 -0.49 -2.92
CA ASN A 40 -10.80 0.53 -2.04
C ASN A 40 -11.56 0.59 -0.72
N GLU A 41 -12.89 0.53 -0.77
CA GLU A 41 -13.70 0.52 0.44
C GLU A 41 -13.44 -0.74 1.29
N ALA A 42 -13.33 -1.88 0.64
CA ALA A 42 -13.05 -3.14 1.34
C ALA A 42 -11.69 -3.11 2.03
N LEU A 43 -10.67 -2.55 1.37
CA LEU A 43 -9.35 -2.42 1.97
C LEU A 43 -9.36 -1.47 3.15
N SER A 44 -10.05 -0.34 3.02
CA SER A 44 -10.16 0.61 4.12
C SER A 44 -10.85 -0.02 5.33
N ALA A 45 -11.90 -0.80 5.09
CA ALA A 45 -12.63 -1.48 6.16
C ALA A 45 -11.78 -2.59 6.81
N ALA A 46 -10.87 -3.20 6.05
CA ALA A 46 -10.02 -4.28 6.56
C ALA A 46 -8.77 -3.79 7.28
N ALA A 47 -8.51 -2.48 7.26
CA ALA A 47 -7.33 -1.92 7.92
C ALA A 47 -7.37 -2.16 9.43
N ARG A 48 -6.21 -2.45 9.99
CA ARG A 48 -6.07 -2.69 11.43
C ARG A 48 -4.90 -1.88 11.98
N GLU A 49 -4.74 -1.94 13.28
CA GLU A 49 -3.69 -1.19 13.98
C GLU A 49 -2.34 -1.43 13.34
N GLY A 50 -1.63 -0.35 13.05
CA GLY A 50 -0.32 -0.42 12.42
C GLY A 50 -0.36 -0.34 10.89
N ASP A 51 -1.52 -0.55 10.28
CA ASP A 51 -1.64 -0.42 8.83
C ASP A 51 -1.65 1.03 8.41
N LEU A 52 -1.14 1.30 7.20
CA LEU A 52 -1.18 2.64 6.60
C LEU A 52 -1.95 2.58 5.30
N LEU A 53 -2.64 3.67 5.00
CA LEU A 53 -3.38 3.82 3.75
C LEU A 53 -2.78 4.97 2.94
N PHE A 54 -2.60 4.74 1.65
CA PHE A 54 -1.99 5.69 0.73
C PHE A 54 -2.96 6.03 -0.38
N GLN A 55 -3.02 7.29 -0.76
CA GLN A 55 -3.89 7.73 -1.84
C GLN A 55 -3.32 8.98 -2.49
N ALA A 56 -3.39 9.05 -3.83
CA ALA A 56 -2.97 10.24 -4.55
C ALA A 56 -3.93 11.39 -4.23
N GLU A 57 -3.41 12.60 -4.10
CA GLU A 57 -4.20 13.74 -3.64
C GLU A 57 -5.00 14.41 -4.73
N GLU A 58 -4.49 14.46 -5.94
CA GLU A 58 -5.05 15.32 -6.98
C GLU A 58 -5.64 14.58 -8.17
N ARG A 59 -5.82 13.29 -8.07
CA ARG A 59 -6.38 12.51 -9.18
C ARG A 59 -7.09 11.28 -8.64
N PRO A 60 -8.02 10.71 -9.43
CA PRO A 60 -8.64 9.44 -9.05
C PRO A 60 -7.56 8.40 -8.85
N ALA A 61 -7.66 7.66 -7.78
CA ALA A 61 -6.54 6.85 -7.35
C ALA A 61 -6.98 5.52 -6.76
N SER A 62 -6.13 4.52 -6.93
CA SER A 62 -6.21 3.32 -6.14
C SER A 62 -5.81 3.64 -4.72
N LEU A 63 -6.51 3.04 -3.78
CA LEU A 63 -6.09 3.05 -2.39
C LEU A 63 -5.08 1.93 -2.22
N VAL A 64 -3.98 2.20 -1.53
CA VAL A 64 -2.99 1.16 -1.21
C VAL A 64 -2.93 1.00 0.29
N LEU A 65 -3.12 -0.24 0.75
CA LEU A 65 -2.98 -0.59 2.15
C LEU A 65 -1.59 -1.20 2.35
N LEU A 66 -0.84 -0.67 3.30
CA LEU A 66 0.47 -1.21 3.67
C LEU A 66 0.37 -1.86 5.04
N ARG A 67 0.71 -3.14 5.10
CA ARG A 67 0.71 -3.90 6.36
C ARG A 67 2.12 -4.37 6.68
N PRO A 68 2.80 -3.71 7.62
CA PRO A 68 4.13 -4.13 8.01
C PRO A 68 4.08 -5.39 8.86
N PRO A 69 5.10 -6.26 8.78
CA PRO A 69 5.07 -7.54 9.51
C PRO A 69 5.12 -7.36 11.03
N SER A 70 5.68 -6.27 11.52
CA SER A 70 5.83 -6.02 12.94
C SER A 70 4.92 -4.91 13.47
N GLY A 71 3.93 -4.49 12.68
CA GLY A 71 3.01 -3.43 13.07
C GLY A 71 3.59 -2.02 12.91
N ARG A 72 4.82 -1.90 12.41
CA ARG A 72 5.46 -0.61 12.21
C ARG A 72 6.18 -0.59 10.86
N ALA A 73 5.81 0.35 10.00
CA ALA A 73 6.40 0.50 8.68
C ALA A 73 7.71 1.29 8.78
N GLY A 74 8.71 0.84 8.03
CA GLY A 74 9.94 1.61 7.87
C GLY A 74 9.81 2.58 6.71
N PRO A 75 10.74 3.55 6.59
CA PRO A 75 10.68 4.54 5.52
C PRO A 75 10.77 3.93 4.11
N GLU A 76 11.46 2.81 3.97
CA GLU A 76 11.54 2.13 2.68
C GLU A 76 10.22 1.50 2.28
N ASP A 77 9.49 0.93 3.26
CA ASP A 77 8.17 0.37 3.00
C ASP A 77 7.20 1.46 2.59
N VAL A 78 7.26 2.60 3.28
CA VAL A 78 6.41 3.75 2.97
C VAL A 78 6.70 4.26 1.55
N ALA A 79 7.97 4.39 1.19
CA ALA A 79 8.37 4.85 -0.12
C ALA A 79 7.89 3.90 -1.22
N ARG A 80 8.01 2.60 -1.00
CA ARG A 80 7.57 1.60 -1.98
C ARG A 80 6.05 1.57 -2.13
N ALA A 81 5.32 1.67 -1.01
CA ALA A 81 3.87 1.74 -1.07
C ALA A 81 3.39 3.00 -1.80
N ALA A 82 4.06 4.12 -1.58
CA ALA A 82 3.76 5.35 -2.29
C ALA A 82 4.02 5.20 -3.80
N ALA A 83 5.10 4.52 -4.18
CA ALA A 83 5.41 4.28 -5.58
C ALA A 83 4.35 3.41 -6.25
N ILE A 84 3.87 2.37 -5.55
CA ILE A 84 2.76 1.54 -6.03
C ILE A 84 1.51 2.40 -6.21
N THR A 85 1.24 3.29 -5.27
CA THR A 85 0.10 4.20 -5.37
C THR A 85 0.20 5.07 -6.62
N ALA A 86 1.38 5.61 -6.88
CA ALA A 86 1.62 6.42 -8.09
C ALA A 86 1.34 5.61 -9.34
N ARG A 87 1.81 4.37 -9.40
CA ARG A 87 1.61 3.50 -10.57
C ARG A 87 0.14 3.31 -10.89
N TYR A 88 -0.68 3.06 -9.88
CA TYR A 88 -2.10 2.80 -10.09
C TYR A 88 -2.96 4.06 -9.97
N SER A 89 -2.33 5.20 -9.91
CA SER A 89 -2.98 6.51 -10.02
C SER A 89 -2.64 7.19 -11.34
N ARG A 90 -2.18 6.41 -12.30
CA ARG A 90 -1.88 6.82 -13.67
C ARG A 90 -0.75 7.84 -13.79
N ALA A 91 0.19 7.83 -12.87
CA ALA A 91 1.39 8.64 -13.02
C ALA A 91 2.25 8.05 -14.14
N ALA A 92 2.82 8.90 -14.97
CA ALA A 92 3.73 8.46 -16.02
C ALA A 92 5.08 8.06 -15.43
N ALA A 93 5.84 7.26 -16.16
CA ALA A 93 7.19 6.91 -15.74
C ALA A 93 8.00 8.18 -15.45
N GLY A 94 8.59 8.24 -14.28
CA GLY A 94 9.36 9.39 -13.83
C GLY A 94 8.53 10.56 -13.32
N GLU A 95 7.22 10.53 -13.48
CA GLU A 95 6.37 11.59 -12.96
C GLU A 95 6.16 11.41 -11.47
N SER A 96 6.51 12.43 -10.69
CA SER A 96 6.34 12.43 -9.24
C SER A 96 5.02 13.10 -8.88
N ILE A 97 4.17 12.43 -8.12
CA ILE A 97 2.87 12.95 -7.71
C ILE A 97 2.75 12.97 -6.20
N ALA A 98 1.84 13.82 -5.71
CA ALA A 98 1.61 13.97 -4.29
C ALA A 98 0.77 12.79 -3.77
N ILE A 99 1.22 12.18 -2.69
CA ILE A 99 0.58 11.01 -2.06
C ILE A 99 0.35 11.35 -0.59
N ALA A 100 -0.88 11.15 -0.13
CA ALA A 100 -1.21 11.27 1.28
C ALA A 100 -1.13 9.89 1.93
N CYS A 101 -0.51 9.83 3.11
CA CYS A 101 -0.42 8.62 3.92
C CYS A 101 -1.12 8.88 5.23
N ARG A 102 -2.05 7.99 5.60
CA ARG A 102 -2.79 8.11 6.86
C ARG A 102 -2.85 6.78 7.58
N GLY A 103 -3.14 6.82 8.87
CA GLY A 103 -3.35 5.62 9.65
C GLY A 103 -4.57 4.85 9.15
N GLY A 104 -4.48 3.54 9.12
CA GLY A 104 -5.56 2.70 8.60
C GLY A 104 -6.78 2.68 9.50
N VAL A 105 -6.57 2.77 10.81
CA VAL A 105 -7.65 2.69 11.79
C VAL A 105 -8.09 4.08 12.25
N ASP A 106 -7.14 4.92 12.66
CA ASP A 106 -7.47 6.25 13.19
C ASP A 106 -7.73 7.29 12.10
N GLY A 107 -7.34 7.01 10.85
CA GLY A 107 -7.51 7.94 9.75
C GLY A 107 -6.64 9.18 9.84
N ALA A 108 -5.77 9.28 10.85
CA ALA A 108 -4.97 10.46 11.07
C ALA A 108 -3.90 10.59 9.98
N GLU A 109 -3.71 11.80 9.49
CA GLU A 109 -2.66 12.05 8.51
C GLU A 109 -1.31 11.79 9.15
N LYS A 110 -0.52 10.92 8.51
CA LYS A 110 0.82 10.59 9.02
C LYS A 110 1.88 11.33 8.25
N GLU A 111 1.72 11.43 6.94
CA GLU A 111 2.78 11.97 6.10
C GLU A 111 2.23 12.35 4.74
N ARG A 112 2.80 13.40 4.16
CA ARG A 112 2.58 13.72 2.75
C ARG A 112 3.91 13.57 2.06
N LEU A 113 3.91 12.89 0.94
CA LEU A 113 5.14 12.64 0.21
C LEU A 113 4.88 12.70 -1.28
N ARG A 114 5.95 12.67 -2.05
CA ARG A 114 5.87 12.61 -3.48
C ARG A 114 6.52 11.32 -3.95
N ALA A 115 5.92 10.69 -4.94
CA ALA A 115 6.45 9.44 -5.44
C ALA A 115 6.19 9.30 -6.93
N ALA A 116 7.12 8.65 -7.61
CA ALA A 116 6.96 8.24 -8.99
C ALA A 116 6.72 6.73 -9.02
N PRO A 117 6.13 6.19 -10.09
CA PRO A 117 5.92 4.75 -10.19
C PRO A 117 7.26 3.99 -10.11
N PRO A 118 7.26 2.78 -9.54
CA PRO A 118 8.45 1.94 -9.60
C PRO A 118 8.70 1.49 -11.03
N SER A 119 9.91 1.04 -11.32
CA SER A 119 10.18 0.47 -12.63
C SER A 119 9.34 -0.79 -12.81
N PRO A 120 9.01 -1.18 -14.06
CA PRO A 120 8.28 -2.43 -14.29
C PRO A 120 8.97 -3.65 -13.67
N ALA A 121 10.31 -3.69 -13.72
CA ALA A 121 11.05 -4.82 -13.14
C ALA A 121 10.92 -4.87 -11.62
N GLU A 122 10.99 -3.72 -10.95
CA GLU A 122 10.77 -3.66 -9.51
C GLU A 122 9.37 -4.13 -9.14
N LEU A 123 8.38 -3.58 -9.83
CA LEU A 123 6.99 -3.90 -9.54
C LEU A 123 6.72 -5.39 -9.73
N ASP A 124 7.22 -5.97 -10.82
CA ASP A 124 7.07 -7.39 -11.09
C ASP A 124 7.73 -8.24 -10.00
N GLY A 125 8.87 -7.80 -9.49
CA GLY A 125 9.55 -8.50 -8.41
C GLY A 125 8.76 -8.50 -7.10
N TRP A 126 7.88 -7.54 -6.90
CA TRP A 126 7.06 -7.45 -5.69
C TRP A 126 5.71 -8.17 -5.81
N ARG A 127 5.25 -8.48 -7.01
CA ARG A 127 3.94 -9.14 -7.20
C ARG A 127 3.91 -10.51 -6.54
N ILE A 128 2.80 -10.80 -5.94
CA ILE A 128 2.52 -12.13 -5.39
C ILE A 128 1.77 -12.95 -6.43
#